data_04be111ef41f4cab37c0a7a47357a8f7
#
_entry.id   04be111ef41f4cab37c0a7a47357a8f7
#
_cell.length_a   1.000
_cell.length_b   1.000
_cell.length_c   1.000
_cell.angle_alpha   90.00
_cell.angle_beta   90.00
_cell.angle_gamma   90.00
#
_symmetry.space_group_name_H-M   'P 1'
#
loop_
_entity.id
_entity.type
_entity.pdbx_description
1 polymer ?
#
loop_
_entity_poly.entity_id
_entity_poly.type
_entity_poly.pdbx_seq_one_letter_code
_entity_poly.pdbx_strand_id
1 'polypeptide(L)'
;DVYKRQTMGCVMMRVCNLDTCPMGICTQNPELRKHFRGKPEYIINYLTFVAQELREYMAKLGIRTIDELVGRTDLLHVKSAPASSRMSKMDLDCILHNPAIVNSNVHFQKEDTYDFHLEDTLDMKVLMKKFKLSSKTPQSVKLDVSNTDRAFGAIFGSEITRKYGSDLPDDVYTVHCTGAGGQSFGAFIPKGLTLELTGDCNDYMGKGLSGGKIIVRPPEGILYKPEENIITGNVALYGATSGKAFVCGVAGERFCVRNSGATAVVEGVGDHGCEYMTGGTVVVLG
;
A
#
# COMPACT_ATOMS: atom_id res chain seq x y z
N ASP A 1 -1.51 -11.04 -11.73
CA ASP A 1 -1.45 -12.29 -11.15
C ASP A 1 -2.70 -13.15 -11.29
N VAL A 2 -3.03 -13.38 -12.55
CA VAL A 2 -4.23 -14.11 -12.96
C VAL A 2 -4.14 -15.59 -12.57
N TYR A 3 -3.01 -16.22 -12.84
CA TYR A 3 -2.84 -17.67 -12.67
C TYR A 3 -2.92 -18.12 -11.20
N LYS A 4 -2.35 -17.39 -10.26
CA LYS A 4 -2.48 -17.70 -8.82
C LYS A 4 -3.94 -17.66 -8.37
N ARG A 5 -4.74 -16.70 -8.87
CA ARG A 5 -6.18 -16.67 -8.56
C ARG A 5 -6.94 -17.81 -9.20
N GLN A 6 -6.57 -18.21 -10.42
CA GLN A 6 -7.17 -19.38 -11.08
C GLN A 6 -6.89 -20.68 -10.32
N THR A 7 -5.68 -20.85 -9.78
CA THR A 7 -5.38 -22.03 -8.94
C THR A 7 -6.23 -22.09 -7.68
N MET A 8 -6.73 -20.93 -7.20
CA MET A 8 -7.66 -20.85 -6.07
C MET A 8 -9.13 -20.98 -6.49
N GLY A 9 -9.42 -21.21 -7.77
CA GLY A 9 -10.75 -21.40 -8.30
C GLY A 9 -11.39 -20.17 -8.94
N CYS A 10 -10.64 -19.09 -9.21
CA CYS A 10 -11.18 -17.93 -9.89
C CYS A 10 -11.49 -18.23 -11.36
N VAL A 11 -12.71 -17.95 -11.78
CA VAL A 11 -13.19 -18.15 -13.16
C VAL A 11 -13.20 -16.85 -13.98
N MET A 12 -12.57 -15.79 -13.49
CA MET A 12 -12.36 -14.53 -14.19
C MET A 12 -13.64 -13.78 -14.63
N MET A 13 -14.73 -13.93 -13.89
CA MET A 13 -15.99 -13.24 -14.21
C MET A 13 -15.96 -11.73 -14.09
N ARG A 14 -14.92 -11.18 -13.42
CA ARG A 14 -14.70 -9.73 -13.30
C ARG A 14 -15.82 -8.94 -12.57
N VAL A 15 -16.54 -9.60 -11.66
CA VAL A 15 -17.60 -8.99 -10.82
C VAL A 15 -17.12 -8.74 -9.38
N CYS A 16 -15.80 -8.70 -9.17
CA CYS A 16 -15.21 -8.53 -7.84
C CYS A 16 -15.56 -7.19 -7.19
N ASN A 17 -15.72 -6.15 -8.00
CA ASN A 17 -16.09 -4.80 -7.55
C ASN A 17 -17.53 -4.71 -7.02
N LEU A 18 -18.37 -5.69 -7.32
CA LEU A 18 -19.77 -5.73 -6.91
C LEU A 18 -20.01 -6.57 -5.64
N ASP A 19 -18.97 -7.12 -5.02
CA ASP A 19 -19.07 -8.07 -3.90
C ASP A 19 -19.89 -9.34 -4.21
N THR A 20 -20.04 -9.68 -5.49
CA THR A 20 -20.90 -10.77 -5.98
C THR A 20 -20.10 -11.93 -6.57
N CYS A 21 -18.88 -12.17 -6.11
CA CYS A 21 -18.02 -13.22 -6.63
C CYS A 21 -18.68 -14.62 -6.45
N PRO A 22 -19.07 -15.32 -7.53
CA PRO A 22 -19.79 -16.59 -7.42
C PRO A 22 -18.91 -17.73 -6.88
N MET A 23 -17.58 -17.57 -6.98
CA MET A 23 -16.62 -18.56 -6.47
C MET A 23 -16.21 -18.29 -5.02
N GLY A 24 -16.74 -17.26 -4.38
CA GLY A 24 -16.46 -16.94 -2.99
C GLY A 24 -15.03 -16.43 -2.70
N ILE A 25 -14.22 -16.15 -3.74
CA ILE A 25 -12.82 -15.73 -3.55
C ILE A 25 -12.72 -14.25 -3.14
N CYS A 26 -13.51 -13.41 -3.78
CA CYS A 26 -13.45 -11.96 -3.61
C CYS A 26 -14.81 -11.41 -3.25
N THR A 27 -15.31 -11.80 -2.07
CA THR A 27 -16.59 -11.36 -1.53
C THR A 27 -16.59 -11.48 -0.01
N GLN A 28 -17.34 -10.64 0.67
CA GLN A 28 -17.64 -10.73 2.10
C GLN A 28 -19.03 -11.32 2.35
N ASN A 29 -19.84 -11.53 1.30
CA ASN A 29 -21.15 -12.18 1.42
C ASN A 29 -21.00 -13.60 2.01
N PRO A 30 -21.59 -13.91 3.19
CA PRO A 30 -21.42 -15.20 3.86
C PRO A 30 -21.89 -16.41 3.02
N GLU A 31 -22.95 -16.23 2.23
CA GLU A 31 -23.47 -17.32 1.38
C GLU A 31 -22.52 -17.61 0.22
N LEU A 32 -22.01 -16.58 -0.44
CA LEU A 32 -21.07 -16.76 -1.54
C LEU A 32 -19.72 -17.30 -1.05
N ARG A 33 -19.27 -16.92 0.14
CA ARG A 33 -18.03 -17.45 0.73
C ARG A 33 -18.04 -18.95 0.95
N LYS A 34 -19.21 -19.57 1.13
CA LYS A 34 -19.35 -21.04 1.22
C LYS A 34 -18.90 -21.78 -0.05
N HIS A 35 -18.86 -21.10 -1.18
CA HIS A 35 -18.42 -21.66 -2.45
C HIS A 35 -16.90 -21.70 -2.59
N PHE A 36 -16.15 -20.99 -1.73
CA PHE A 36 -14.69 -20.98 -1.79
C PHE A 36 -14.10 -22.34 -1.45
N ARG A 37 -13.34 -22.89 -2.39
CA ARG A 37 -12.71 -24.22 -2.29
C ARG A 37 -11.19 -24.19 -2.44
N GLY A 38 -10.59 -22.98 -2.47
CA GLY A 38 -9.15 -22.84 -2.54
C GLY A 38 -8.45 -23.38 -1.30
N LYS A 39 -7.25 -23.93 -1.52
CA LYS A 39 -6.40 -24.42 -0.44
C LYS A 39 -4.99 -23.85 -0.60
N PRO A 40 -4.26 -23.55 0.48
CA PRO A 40 -2.89 -23.06 0.40
C PRO A 40 -1.98 -23.95 -0.44
N GLU A 41 -2.17 -25.27 -0.36
CA GLU A 41 -1.40 -26.27 -1.09
C GLU A 41 -1.46 -26.07 -2.61
N TYR A 42 -2.56 -25.55 -3.14
CA TYR A 42 -2.68 -25.28 -4.58
C TYR A 42 -1.70 -24.19 -5.03
N ILE A 43 -1.53 -23.16 -4.23
CA ILE A 43 -0.54 -22.10 -4.50
C ILE A 43 0.87 -22.63 -4.34
N ILE A 44 1.13 -23.41 -3.29
CA ILE A 44 2.44 -24.02 -3.05
C ILE A 44 2.83 -24.90 -4.24
N ASN A 45 1.94 -25.79 -4.67
CA ASN A 45 2.17 -26.67 -5.81
C ASN A 45 2.41 -25.88 -7.10
N TYR A 46 1.58 -24.87 -7.36
CA TYR A 46 1.72 -24.01 -8.53
C TYR A 46 3.10 -23.34 -8.57
N LEU A 47 3.52 -22.73 -7.46
CA LEU A 47 4.83 -22.05 -7.39
C LEU A 47 6.00 -23.05 -7.46
N THR A 48 5.83 -24.25 -6.92
CA THR A 48 6.80 -25.34 -7.05
C THR A 48 6.98 -25.77 -8.51
N PHE A 49 5.88 -25.90 -9.25
CA PHE A 49 5.93 -26.22 -10.69
C PHE A 49 6.58 -25.11 -11.51
N VAL A 50 6.26 -23.85 -11.20
CA VAL A 50 6.93 -22.70 -11.85
C VAL A 50 8.44 -22.72 -11.57
N ALA A 51 8.83 -22.97 -10.34
CA ALA A 51 10.25 -23.08 -9.98
C ALA A 51 10.95 -24.26 -10.68
N GLN A 52 10.26 -25.39 -10.80
CA GLN A 52 10.79 -26.54 -11.53
C GLN A 52 10.97 -26.24 -13.02
N GLU A 53 9.98 -25.62 -13.65
CA GLU A 53 10.09 -25.22 -15.06
C GLU A 53 11.25 -24.23 -15.27
N LEU A 54 11.41 -23.25 -14.38
CA LEU A 54 12.56 -22.34 -14.41
C LEU A 54 13.89 -23.08 -14.32
N ARG A 55 14.01 -24.05 -13.42
CA ARG A 55 15.23 -24.90 -13.29
C ARG A 55 15.53 -25.66 -14.58
N GLU A 56 14.52 -26.14 -15.29
CA GLU A 56 14.70 -26.84 -16.58
C GLU A 56 15.22 -25.89 -17.67
N TYR A 57 14.72 -24.64 -17.72
CA TYR A 57 15.27 -23.64 -18.63
C TYR A 57 16.70 -23.27 -18.26
N MET A 58 16.99 -23.06 -16.99
CA MET A 58 18.35 -22.77 -16.52
C MET A 58 19.33 -23.89 -16.86
N ALA A 59 18.91 -25.14 -16.69
CA ALA A 59 19.74 -26.29 -17.06
C ALA A 59 20.04 -26.34 -18.57
N LYS A 60 19.05 -26.04 -19.41
CA LYS A 60 19.25 -25.94 -20.89
C LYS A 60 20.21 -24.81 -21.26
N LEU A 61 20.23 -23.72 -20.51
CA LEU A 61 21.13 -22.58 -20.71
C LEU A 61 22.51 -22.77 -20.07
N GLY A 62 22.71 -23.83 -19.28
CA GLY A 62 23.95 -24.07 -18.54
C GLY A 62 24.14 -23.17 -17.33
N ILE A 63 23.07 -22.55 -16.83
CA ILE A 63 23.07 -21.62 -15.69
C ILE A 63 22.70 -22.38 -14.42
N ARG A 64 23.48 -22.19 -13.34
CA ARG A 64 23.31 -22.95 -12.09
C ARG A 64 22.54 -22.19 -11.01
N THR A 65 22.65 -20.86 -10.98
CA THR A 65 22.04 -20.03 -9.95
C THR A 65 21.16 -18.93 -10.56
N ILE A 66 20.19 -18.45 -9.81
CA ILE A 66 19.36 -17.30 -10.21
C ILE A 66 20.22 -16.04 -10.37
N ASP A 67 21.23 -15.87 -9.52
CA ASP A 67 22.14 -14.71 -9.57
C ASP A 67 22.93 -14.67 -10.87
N GLU A 68 23.34 -15.83 -11.39
CA GLU A 68 23.96 -15.94 -12.72
C GLU A 68 22.98 -15.63 -13.87
N LEU A 69 21.68 -15.84 -13.67
CA LEU A 69 20.65 -15.58 -14.69
C LEU A 69 20.23 -14.11 -14.75
N VAL A 70 20.25 -13.43 -13.61
CA VAL A 70 19.80 -12.03 -13.51
C VAL A 70 20.67 -11.13 -14.40
N GLY A 71 20.04 -10.31 -15.24
CA GLY A 71 20.71 -9.36 -16.14
C GLY A 71 21.30 -9.97 -17.42
N ARG A 72 21.14 -11.28 -17.67
CA ARG A 72 21.66 -11.97 -18.86
C ARG A 72 20.85 -11.66 -20.12
N THR A 73 20.80 -10.39 -20.49
CA THR A 73 20.14 -9.92 -21.71
C THR A 73 20.81 -10.41 -22.99
N ASP A 74 22.07 -10.82 -22.89
CA ASP A 74 22.84 -11.47 -23.97
C ASP A 74 22.22 -12.80 -24.43
N LEU A 75 21.39 -13.42 -23.60
CA LEU A 75 20.64 -14.65 -23.92
C LEU A 75 19.31 -14.36 -24.64
N LEU A 76 18.96 -13.11 -24.80
CA LEU A 76 17.71 -12.69 -25.43
C LEU A 76 17.98 -12.09 -26.81
N HIS A 77 17.07 -12.33 -27.75
CA HIS A 77 17.06 -11.67 -29.03
C HIS A 77 15.62 -11.36 -29.46
N VAL A 78 15.48 -10.26 -30.19
CA VAL A 78 14.18 -9.84 -30.72
C VAL A 78 13.79 -10.80 -31.84
N LYS A 79 12.58 -11.38 -31.77
CA LYS A 79 12.06 -12.18 -32.88
C LYS A 79 11.85 -11.30 -34.10
N SER A 80 12.22 -11.80 -35.27
CA SER A 80 11.89 -11.15 -36.52
C SER A 80 10.37 -11.01 -36.69
N ALA A 81 9.92 -9.82 -37.07
CA ALA A 81 8.52 -9.54 -37.30
C ALA A 81 8.32 -9.15 -38.78
N PRO A 82 7.14 -9.44 -39.37
CA PRO A 82 6.83 -8.99 -40.75
C PRO A 82 7.00 -7.47 -40.85
N ALA A 83 7.63 -7.00 -41.91
CA ALA A 83 7.93 -5.57 -42.14
C ALA A 83 6.69 -4.66 -42.09
N SER A 84 5.54 -5.21 -42.46
CA SER A 84 4.24 -4.53 -42.41
C SER A 84 3.60 -4.48 -41.01
N SER A 85 4.15 -5.20 -40.04
CA SER A 85 3.57 -5.27 -38.70
C SER A 85 4.00 -4.07 -37.85
N ARG A 86 3.16 -3.70 -36.88
CA ARG A 86 3.52 -2.69 -35.86
C ARG A 86 4.73 -3.12 -35.06
N MET A 87 4.94 -4.41 -34.88
CA MET A 87 6.07 -4.99 -34.14
C MET A 87 7.42 -4.70 -34.79
N SER A 88 7.48 -4.59 -36.12
CA SER A 88 8.72 -4.26 -36.86
C SER A 88 9.26 -2.87 -36.54
N LYS A 89 8.44 -1.99 -35.98
CA LYS A 89 8.79 -0.62 -35.57
C LYS A 89 9.22 -0.51 -34.12
N MET A 90 9.22 -1.62 -33.37
CA MET A 90 9.64 -1.61 -31.97
C MET A 90 11.16 -1.73 -31.90
N ASP A 91 11.77 -0.78 -31.20
CA ASP A 91 13.17 -0.83 -30.79
C ASP A 91 13.23 -1.26 -29.32
N LEU A 92 13.89 -2.37 -29.05
CA LEU A 92 14.06 -2.94 -27.71
C LEU A 92 15.52 -2.83 -27.22
N ASP A 93 16.40 -2.18 -27.96
CA ASP A 93 17.83 -2.11 -27.64
C ASP A 93 18.08 -1.50 -26.25
N CYS A 94 17.31 -0.49 -25.87
CA CYS A 94 17.43 0.13 -24.54
C CYS A 94 17.07 -0.84 -23.39
N ILE A 95 16.16 -1.80 -23.62
CA ILE A 95 15.78 -2.81 -22.62
C ILE A 95 16.77 -3.98 -22.62
N LEU A 96 17.31 -4.32 -23.79
CA LEU A 96 18.26 -5.44 -23.95
C LEU A 96 19.72 -5.05 -23.71
N HIS A 97 19.98 -3.76 -23.52
CA HIS A 97 21.32 -3.28 -23.19
C HIS A 97 21.88 -3.99 -21.95
N ASN A 98 23.07 -4.59 -22.10
CA ASN A 98 23.75 -5.25 -21.00
C ASN A 98 24.92 -4.39 -20.50
N PRO A 99 24.77 -3.68 -19.37
CA PRO A 99 25.83 -2.84 -18.82
C PRO A 99 27.06 -3.63 -18.37
N ALA A 100 26.91 -4.92 -18.08
CA ALA A 100 28.01 -5.79 -17.66
C ALA A 100 29.03 -6.07 -18.80
N ILE A 101 28.66 -5.86 -20.07
CA ILE A 101 29.60 -5.93 -21.20
C ILE A 101 30.65 -4.82 -21.10
N VAL A 102 30.24 -3.63 -20.63
CA VAL A 102 31.10 -2.46 -20.52
C VAL A 102 31.82 -2.43 -19.16
N ASN A 103 31.16 -2.90 -18.12
CA ASN A 103 31.69 -2.93 -16.76
C ASN A 103 31.36 -4.27 -16.09
N SER A 104 32.36 -5.14 -15.99
CA SER A 104 32.22 -6.48 -15.39
C SER A 104 31.82 -6.47 -13.90
N ASN A 105 31.88 -5.32 -13.23
CA ASN A 105 31.45 -5.18 -11.85
C ASN A 105 29.93 -4.94 -11.71
N VAL A 106 29.22 -4.77 -12.82
CA VAL A 106 27.76 -4.62 -12.81
C VAL A 106 27.11 -6.01 -12.79
N HIS A 107 26.84 -6.50 -11.60
CA HIS A 107 26.15 -7.77 -11.36
C HIS A 107 25.41 -7.70 -10.03
N PHE A 108 24.55 -8.68 -9.77
CA PHE A 108 23.84 -8.77 -8.49
C PHE A 108 24.83 -8.95 -7.33
N GLN A 109 24.73 -8.09 -6.34
CA GLN A 109 25.54 -8.10 -5.11
C GLN A 109 24.61 -8.37 -3.94
N LYS A 110 24.67 -9.57 -3.38
CA LYS A 110 23.82 -9.98 -2.26
C LYS A 110 24.08 -9.15 -0.99
N GLU A 111 25.30 -8.71 -0.82
CA GLU A 111 25.79 -7.95 0.32
C GLU A 111 25.45 -6.46 0.20
N ASP A 112 25.13 -5.99 -1.01
CA ASP A 112 24.81 -4.58 -1.27
C ASP A 112 23.33 -4.33 -0.98
N THR A 113 23.02 -4.12 0.30
CA THR A 113 21.67 -3.84 0.75
C THR A 113 21.40 -2.35 0.74
N TYR A 114 20.22 -1.96 0.25
CA TYR A 114 19.80 -0.57 0.27
C TYR A 114 19.51 -0.13 1.72
N ASP A 115 20.19 0.93 2.16
CA ASP A 115 19.91 1.56 3.43
C ASP A 115 18.76 2.58 3.27
N PHE A 116 17.67 2.35 3.95
CA PHE A 116 16.50 3.23 3.94
C PHE A 116 16.62 4.41 4.90
N HIS A 117 17.70 4.51 5.68
CA HIS A 117 17.91 5.54 6.69
C HIS A 117 16.70 5.73 7.60
N LEU A 118 16.13 4.64 8.11
CA LEU A 118 14.92 4.66 8.93
C LEU A 118 15.11 5.44 10.22
N GLU A 119 16.32 5.50 10.74
CA GLU A 119 16.72 6.28 11.90
C GLU A 119 16.51 7.79 11.71
N ASP A 120 16.45 8.25 10.46
CA ASP A 120 16.23 9.66 10.12
C ASP A 120 14.75 10.06 10.10
N THR A 121 13.83 9.09 10.17
CA THR A 121 12.40 9.38 10.19
C THR A 121 11.95 10.10 11.47
N LEU A 122 10.87 10.88 11.40
CA LEU A 122 10.26 11.52 12.58
C LEU A 122 9.75 10.48 13.58
N ASP A 123 9.31 9.32 13.13
CA ASP A 123 8.93 8.22 14.01
C ASP A 123 10.10 7.85 14.96
N MET A 124 11.29 7.66 14.41
CA MET A 124 12.48 7.28 15.17
C MET A 124 13.08 8.44 15.96
N LYS A 125 13.16 9.62 15.34
CA LYS A 125 13.78 10.82 15.96
C LYS A 125 12.91 11.41 17.07
N VAL A 126 11.59 11.34 16.94
CA VAL A 126 10.65 12.03 17.83
C VAL A 126 9.73 11.06 18.55
N LEU A 127 8.89 10.29 17.82
CA LEU A 127 7.82 9.51 18.46
C LEU A 127 8.37 8.43 19.39
N MET A 128 9.36 7.67 18.96
CA MET A 128 10.02 6.63 19.75
C MET A 128 10.71 7.16 21.01
N LYS A 129 11.12 8.43 21.00
CA LYS A 129 11.79 9.07 22.15
C LYS A 129 10.83 9.78 23.10
N LYS A 130 9.76 10.36 22.56
CA LYS A 130 8.81 11.17 23.34
C LYS A 130 7.73 10.34 24.00
N PHE A 131 7.23 9.28 23.33
CA PHE A 131 6.22 8.43 23.88
C PHE A 131 6.80 7.31 24.73
N LYS A 132 6.21 7.09 25.90
CA LYS A 132 6.54 5.96 26.76
C LYS A 132 5.65 4.78 26.42
N LEU A 133 6.12 3.91 25.51
CA LEU A 133 5.39 2.72 25.06
C LEU A 133 5.04 1.74 26.20
N SER A 134 5.67 1.82 27.36
CA SER A 134 5.33 0.98 28.52
C SER A 134 4.07 1.43 29.26
N SER A 135 3.53 2.62 28.96
CA SER A 135 2.35 3.18 29.61
C SER A 135 1.15 3.15 28.69
N LYS A 136 -0.01 2.75 29.24
CA LYS A 136 -1.32 2.85 28.58
C LYS A 136 -2.07 4.14 28.96
N THR A 137 -1.45 5.05 29.71
CA THR A 137 -2.04 6.36 30.01
C THR A 137 -1.96 7.27 28.80
N PRO A 138 -2.96 8.13 28.58
CA PRO A 138 -2.94 9.09 27.48
C PRO A 138 -1.68 9.96 27.50
N GLN A 139 -1.05 10.08 26.34
CA GLN A 139 0.14 10.89 26.08
C GLN A 139 -0.05 11.66 24.79
N SER A 140 0.48 12.86 24.73
CA SER A 140 0.43 13.66 23.50
C SER A 140 1.75 14.35 23.20
N VAL A 141 1.97 14.60 21.91
CA VAL A 141 3.13 15.36 21.42
C VAL A 141 2.68 16.29 20.30
N LYS A 142 3.29 17.47 20.22
CA LYS A 142 3.12 18.40 19.10
C LYS A 142 4.39 18.42 18.28
N LEU A 143 4.26 18.43 16.96
CA LEU A 143 5.40 18.53 16.05
C LEU A 143 4.96 19.04 14.66
N ASP A 144 5.90 19.63 13.96
CA ASP A 144 5.72 20.02 12.57
C ASP A 144 6.07 18.86 11.65
N VAL A 145 5.30 18.70 10.57
CA VAL A 145 5.52 17.69 9.53
C VAL A 145 5.63 18.36 8.18
N SER A 146 6.42 17.77 7.31
CA SER A 146 6.56 18.22 5.93
C SER A 146 6.17 17.10 4.96
N ASN A 147 5.95 17.44 3.70
CA ASN A 147 5.62 16.47 2.65
C ASN A 147 6.76 15.47 2.36
N THR A 148 7.95 15.70 2.88
CA THR A 148 9.07 14.75 2.81
C THR A 148 9.04 13.69 3.90
N ASP A 149 8.25 13.89 4.96
CA ASP A 149 8.06 12.92 6.05
C ASP A 149 7.07 11.82 5.62
N ARG A 150 7.55 10.93 4.75
CA ARG A 150 6.73 9.86 4.16
C ARG A 150 6.47 8.76 5.16
N ALA A 151 5.27 8.15 5.07
CA ALA A 151 4.83 7.04 5.92
C ALA A 151 4.91 7.34 7.43
N PHE A 152 4.79 8.62 7.82
CA PHE A 152 4.80 9.06 9.20
C PHE A 152 3.75 8.31 10.04
N GLY A 153 4.15 7.83 11.20
CA GLY A 153 3.33 7.03 12.12
C GLY A 153 3.40 5.52 11.88
N ALA A 154 3.95 5.06 10.74
CA ALA A 154 3.96 3.62 10.41
C ALA A 154 4.94 2.82 11.29
N ILE A 155 6.15 3.34 11.54
CA ILE A 155 7.14 2.65 12.40
C ILE A 155 6.64 2.64 13.84
N PHE A 156 6.22 3.78 14.36
CA PHE A 156 5.69 3.86 15.72
C PHE A 156 4.44 2.98 15.90
N GLY A 157 3.54 2.97 14.93
CA GLY A 157 2.38 2.08 14.88
C GLY A 157 2.76 0.60 14.90
N SER A 158 3.83 0.22 14.20
CA SER A 158 4.37 -1.13 14.23
C SER A 158 4.82 -1.54 15.65
N GLU A 159 5.50 -0.66 16.38
CA GLU A 159 5.93 -0.93 17.75
C GLU A 159 4.75 -1.03 18.73
N ILE A 160 3.71 -0.21 18.53
CA ILE A 160 2.44 -0.35 19.28
C ILE A 160 1.85 -1.74 19.04
N THR A 161 1.75 -2.15 17.77
CA THR A 161 1.17 -3.45 17.40
C THR A 161 1.97 -4.62 17.95
N ARG A 162 3.29 -4.57 17.88
CA ARG A 162 4.15 -5.62 18.47
C ARG A 162 3.91 -5.79 19.97
N LYS A 163 3.66 -4.68 20.65
CA LYS A 163 3.52 -4.71 22.11
C LYS A 163 2.13 -5.01 22.58
N TYR A 164 1.11 -4.51 21.90
CA TYR A 164 -0.27 -4.50 22.40
C TYR A 164 -1.27 -5.16 21.44
N GLY A 165 -0.88 -5.52 20.22
CA GLY A 165 -1.84 -5.98 19.22
C GLY A 165 -2.92 -4.92 18.97
N SER A 166 -4.18 -5.29 19.19
CA SER A 166 -5.34 -4.41 19.08
C SER A 166 -5.93 -3.96 20.44
N ASP A 167 -5.23 -4.22 21.54
CA ASP A 167 -5.80 -4.14 22.92
C ASP A 167 -5.65 -2.76 23.58
N LEU A 168 -5.32 -1.72 22.83
CA LEU A 168 -5.29 -0.37 23.36
C LEU A 168 -6.66 0.33 23.23
N PRO A 169 -7.03 1.17 24.22
CA PRO A 169 -8.10 2.16 24.03
C PRO A 169 -7.73 3.16 22.94
N ASP A 170 -8.71 3.88 22.40
CA ASP A 170 -8.46 5.03 21.53
C ASP A 170 -7.67 6.12 22.29
N ASP A 171 -6.89 6.93 21.56
CA ASP A 171 -6.23 8.14 22.05
C ASP A 171 -5.18 7.94 23.16
N VAL A 172 -4.59 6.76 23.26
CA VAL A 172 -3.45 6.54 24.19
C VAL A 172 -2.23 7.35 23.75
N TYR A 173 -1.96 7.38 22.44
CA TYR A 173 -0.89 8.17 21.84
C TYR A 173 -1.49 9.14 20.82
N THR A 174 -1.44 10.42 21.12
CA THR A 174 -1.97 11.46 20.23
C THR A 174 -0.84 12.33 19.71
N VAL A 175 -0.75 12.48 18.40
CA VAL A 175 0.23 13.36 17.76
C VAL A 175 -0.51 14.52 17.10
N HIS A 176 -0.26 15.73 17.57
CA HIS A 176 -0.77 16.96 16.95
C HIS A 176 0.27 17.48 15.95
N CYS A 177 0.00 17.28 14.68
CA CYS A 177 0.86 17.67 13.57
C CYS A 177 0.42 19.02 12.99
N THR A 178 1.37 19.85 12.60
CA THR A 178 1.14 21.07 11.83
C THR A 178 1.98 21.01 10.55
N GLY A 179 1.41 21.35 9.40
CA GLY A 179 2.12 21.40 8.13
C GLY A 179 1.53 20.51 7.05
N ALA A 180 2.36 19.89 6.23
CA ALA A 180 1.96 19.03 5.13
C ALA A 180 2.30 17.56 5.42
N GLY A 181 1.30 16.72 5.55
CA GLY A 181 1.48 15.28 5.69
C GLY A 181 2.06 14.67 4.42
N GLY A 182 3.17 13.95 4.52
CA GLY A 182 3.83 13.30 3.38
C GLY A 182 3.01 12.11 2.84
N GLN A 183 3.45 11.57 1.73
CA GLN A 183 2.83 10.38 1.13
C GLN A 183 2.72 9.25 2.15
N SER A 184 1.55 8.60 2.22
CA SER A 184 1.24 7.52 3.16
C SER A 184 1.25 7.97 4.64
N PHE A 185 0.95 9.24 4.93
CA PHE A 185 0.77 9.74 6.30
C PHE A 185 -0.27 8.86 7.04
N GLY A 186 0.08 8.36 8.21
CA GLY A 186 -0.78 7.49 9.00
C GLY A 186 -1.04 6.11 8.41
N ALA A 187 -0.19 5.63 7.49
CA ALA A 187 -0.35 4.29 6.93
C ALA A 187 -0.24 3.20 8.02
N PHE A 188 -1.18 2.26 7.99
CA PHE A 188 -1.25 1.09 8.86
C PHE A 188 -1.36 1.37 10.36
N ILE A 189 -1.61 2.61 10.79
CA ILE A 189 -1.64 2.92 12.22
C ILE A 189 -2.71 2.10 12.95
N PRO A 190 -2.32 1.49 14.10
CA PRO A 190 -3.19 0.63 14.88
C PRO A 190 -4.04 1.42 15.88
N LYS A 191 -5.00 0.74 16.49
CA LYS A 191 -5.78 1.25 17.59
C LYS A 191 -4.86 1.79 18.70
N GLY A 192 -5.26 2.90 19.31
CA GLY A 192 -4.49 3.61 20.35
C GLY A 192 -3.62 4.74 19.82
N LEU A 193 -3.35 4.80 18.50
CA LEU A 193 -2.63 5.91 17.89
C LEU A 193 -3.58 6.84 17.15
N THR A 194 -3.53 8.12 17.49
CA THR A 194 -4.28 9.21 16.86
C THR A 194 -3.32 10.23 16.27
N LEU A 195 -3.50 10.53 14.98
CA LEU A 195 -2.80 11.59 14.28
C LEU A 195 -3.80 12.71 13.94
N GLU A 196 -3.56 13.90 14.47
CA GLU A 196 -4.31 15.12 14.14
C GLU A 196 -3.42 16.02 13.31
N LEU A 197 -3.79 16.27 12.07
CA LEU A 197 -3.04 17.14 11.16
C LEU A 197 -3.80 18.45 10.93
N THR A 198 -3.21 19.54 11.31
CA THR A 198 -3.61 20.89 10.92
C THR A 198 -2.80 21.29 9.69
N GLY A 199 -3.41 21.16 8.51
CA GLY A 199 -2.76 21.30 7.22
C GLY A 199 -3.40 20.47 6.14
N ASP A 200 -2.63 20.02 5.18
CA ASP A 200 -3.02 19.15 4.08
C ASP A 200 -2.21 17.86 4.05
N CYS A 201 -2.57 16.91 3.22
CA CYS A 201 -1.93 15.62 3.16
C CYS A 201 -1.80 15.10 1.73
N ASN A 202 -0.68 14.48 1.42
CA ASN A 202 -0.41 13.84 0.14
C ASN A 202 -1.20 12.53 -0.03
N ASP A 203 -0.93 11.84 -1.14
CA ASP A 203 -1.57 10.58 -1.50
C ASP A 203 -1.40 9.48 -0.45
N TYR A 204 -2.32 8.52 -0.45
CA TYR A 204 -2.32 7.33 0.41
C TYR A 204 -2.41 7.61 1.92
N MET A 205 -2.95 8.76 2.34
CA MET A 205 -3.23 9.01 3.75
C MET A 205 -4.07 7.86 4.33
N GLY A 206 -3.64 7.30 5.45
CA GLY A 206 -4.35 6.21 6.14
C GLY A 206 -4.42 4.91 5.35
N LYS A 207 -3.55 4.68 4.35
CA LYS A 207 -3.47 3.41 3.64
C LYS A 207 -3.38 2.25 4.64
N GLY A 208 -4.29 1.26 4.51
CA GLY A 208 -4.32 0.12 5.40
C GLY A 208 -4.59 0.45 6.87
N LEU A 209 -5.28 1.56 7.16
CA LEU A 209 -5.65 1.95 8.53
C LEU A 209 -6.20 0.76 9.30
N SER A 210 -5.61 0.47 10.47
CA SER A 210 -5.81 -0.78 11.22
C SER A 210 -6.29 -0.54 12.65
N GLY A 211 -7.16 0.44 12.83
CA GLY A 211 -7.79 0.76 14.14
C GLY A 211 -7.43 2.13 14.69
N GLY A 212 -6.43 2.81 14.13
CA GLY A 212 -6.04 4.16 14.52
C GLY A 212 -7.06 5.23 14.12
N LYS A 213 -6.78 6.45 14.53
CA LYS A 213 -7.59 7.62 14.20
C LYS A 213 -6.76 8.65 13.45
N ILE A 214 -7.32 9.20 12.37
CA ILE A 214 -6.72 10.29 11.61
C ILE A 214 -7.72 11.43 11.52
N ILE A 215 -7.27 12.64 11.82
CA ILE A 215 -8.05 13.87 11.68
C ILE A 215 -7.22 14.83 10.83
N VAL A 216 -7.76 15.29 9.72
CA VAL A 216 -7.13 16.31 8.86
C VAL A 216 -8.05 17.51 8.78
N ARG A 217 -7.53 18.67 9.12
CA ARG A 217 -8.27 19.93 9.07
C ARG A 217 -7.36 21.07 8.58
N PRO A 218 -7.90 22.03 7.85
CA PRO A 218 -7.12 23.19 7.44
C PRO A 218 -6.70 24.06 8.65
N PRO A 219 -5.67 24.90 8.51
CA PRO A 219 -5.31 25.88 9.52
C PRO A 219 -6.42 26.90 9.79
N GLU A 220 -6.40 27.50 10.96
CA GLU A 220 -7.28 28.64 11.24
C GLU A 220 -6.94 29.85 10.38
N GLY A 221 -7.96 30.62 9.99
CA GLY A 221 -7.78 31.86 9.22
C GLY A 221 -7.54 31.66 7.72
N ILE A 222 -7.79 30.47 7.17
CA ILE A 222 -7.77 30.24 5.71
C ILE A 222 -8.80 31.12 5.00
N LEU A 223 -8.49 31.49 3.73
CA LEU A 223 -9.37 32.30 2.89
C LEU A 223 -10.23 31.48 1.92
N TYR A 224 -10.00 30.17 1.84
CA TYR A 224 -10.75 29.25 1.00
C TYR A 224 -11.75 28.47 1.86
N LYS A 225 -12.77 27.92 1.23
CA LYS A 225 -13.75 27.03 1.88
C LYS A 225 -13.21 25.59 1.81
N PRO A 226 -13.07 24.91 2.95
CA PRO A 226 -12.54 23.54 2.96
C PRO A 226 -13.36 22.57 2.11
N GLU A 227 -14.68 22.70 2.14
CA GLU A 227 -15.62 21.86 1.39
C GLU A 227 -15.50 22.00 -0.14
N GLU A 228 -14.84 23.05 -0.63
CA GLU A 228 -14.61 23.29 -2.05
C GLU A 228 -13.14 22.97 -2.47
N ASN A 229 -12.29 22.55 -1.52
CA ASN A 229 -10.85 22.38 -1.77
C ASN A 229 -10.33 21.03 -1.30
N ILE A 230 -9.44 20.43 -2.13
CA ILE A 230 -8.78 19.18 -1.81
C ILE A 230 -7.72 19.43 -0.75
N ILE A 231 -7.86 18.79 0.41
CA ILE A 231 -6.88 18.81 1.50
C ILE A 231 -6.24 17.45 1.74
N THR A 232 -6.73 16.40 1.11
CA THR A 232 -6.17 15.05 1.17
C THR A 232 -6.02 14.53 -0.24
N GLY A 233 -4.82 14.06 -0.59
CA GLY A 233 -4.51 13.55 -1.92
C GLY A 233 -5.31 12.30 -2.31
N ASN A 234 -4.87 11.66 -3.39
CA ASN A 234 -5.55 10.50 -3.96
C ASN A 234 -5.36 9.24 -3.10
N VAL A 235 -6.27 8.29 -3.27
CA VAL A 235 -6.18 6.93 -2.72
C VAL A 235 -6.11 6.91 -1.18
N ALA A 236 -6.64 7.93 -0.52
CA ALA A 236 -6.71 7.97 0.93
C ALA A 236 -7.58 6.81 1.47
N LEU A 237 -7.16 6.22 2.59
CA LEU A 237 -7.78 5.06 3.25
C LEU A 237 -7.87 3.79 2.39
N TYR A 238 -7.02 3.65 1.38
CA TYR A 238 -6.96 2.45 0.55
C TYR A 238 -6.73 1.20 1.41
N GLY A 239 -7.65 0.24 1.32
CA GLY A 239 -7.55 -1.03 2.03
C GLY A 239 -7.65 -0.90 3.55
N ALA A 240 -8.25 0.15 4.07
CA ALA A 240 -8.50 0.32 5.51
C ALA A 240 -9.37 -0.82 6.04
N THR A 241 -8.99 -1.40 7.18
CA THR A 241 -9.66 -2.56 7.78
C THR A 241 -10.45 -2.20 9.06
N SER A 242 -10.06 -1.13 9.73
CA SER A 242 -10.70 -0.62 10.94
C SER A 242 -10.14 0.76 11.29
N GLY A 243 -10.76 1.45 12.25
CA GLY A 243 -10.35 2.78 12.69
C GLY A 243 -11.26 3.89 12.20
N LYS A 244 -10.82 5.13 12.36
CA LYS A 244 -11.64 6.32 12.09
C LYS A 244 -10.82 7.36 11.33
N ALA A 245 -11.43 8.02 10.36
CA ALA A 245 -10.83 9.16 9.67
C ALA A 245 -11.85 10.30 9.54
N PHE A 246 -11.42 11.50 9.84
CA PHE A 246 -12.23 12.72 9.75
C PHE A 246 -11.47 13.75 8.93
N VAL A 247 -12.02 14.13 7.79
CA VAL A 247 -11.38 15.03 6.82
C VAL A 247 -12.29 16.24 6.63
N CYS A 248 -11.86 17.40 7.14
CA CYS A 248 -12.56 18.66 6.95
C CYS A 248 -12.07 19.31 5.65
N GLY A 249 -12.63 18.88 4.54
CA GLY A 249 -12.30 19.26 3.17
C GLY A 249 -12.50 18.10 2.20
N VAL A 250 -12.13 18.30 0.95
CA VAL A 250 -12.30 17.31 -0.12
C VAL A 250 -11.10 16.36 -0.14
N ALA A 251 -11.35 15.07 -0.34
CA ALA A 251 -10.34 14.09 -0.68
C ALA A 251 -10.27 13.89 -2.20
N GLY A 252 -9.09 13.58 -2.71
CA GLY A 252 -8.87 13.30 -4.13
C GLY A 252 -9.53 12.01 -4.61
N GLU A 253 -9.05 11.51 -5.75
CA GLU A 253 -9.54 10.29 -6.40
C GLU A 253 -9.40 9.05 -5.52
N ARG A 254 -10.32 8.11 -5.71
CA ARG A 254 -10.25 6.76 -5.13
C ARG A 254 -10.23 6.71 -3.60
N PHE A 255 -10.95 7.61 -2.96
CA PHE A 255 -11.12 7.62 -1.50
C PHE A 255 -11.77 6.32 -1.00
N CYS A 256 -11.25 5.74 0.09
CA CYS A 256 -11.77 4.51 0.72
C CYS A 256 -11.89 3.27 -0.19
N VAL A 257 -11.13 3.20 -1.28
CA VAL A 257 -11.11 1.99 -2.11
C VAL A 257 -10.67 0.78 -1.29
N ARG A 258 -11.42 -0.32 -1.39
CA ARG A 258 -11.21 -1.55 -0.60
C ARG A 258 -11.33 -1.37 0.92
N ASN A 259 -12.05 -0.38 1.40
CA ASN A 259 -12.38 -0.29 2.82
C ASN A 259 -13.22 -1.52 3.24
N SER A 260 -12.86 -2.14 4.35
CA SER A 260 -13.54 -3.32 4.88
C SER A 260 -14.03 -3.17 6.33
N GLY A 261 -13.77 -2.03 6.99
CA GLY A 261 -14.22 -1.86 8.37
C GLY A 261 -13.94 -0.49 9.01
N ALA A 262 -13.24 0.43 8.33
CA ALA A 262 -13.01 1.76 8.85
C ALA A 262 -14.23 2.67 8.69
N THR A 263 -14.39 3.62 9.61
CA THR A 263 -15.37 4.71 9.51
C THR A 263 -14.67 5.97 9.03
N ALA A 264 -15.17 6.58 7.97
CA ALA A 264 -14.64 7.82 7.43
C ALA A 264 -15.73 8.87 7.24
N VAL A 265 -15.41 10.13 7.54
CA VAL A 265 -16.24 11.29 7.26
C VAL A 265 -15.40 12.30 6.47
N VAL A 266 -15.93 12.80 5.38
CA VAL A 266 -15.26 13.74 4.47
C VAL A 266 -16.27 14.71 3.86
N GLU A 267 -15.84 15.92 3.52
CA GLU A 267 -16.73 16.93 2.92
C GLU A 267 -17.08 16.57 1.46
N GLY A 268 -16.09 16.12 0.68
CA GLY A 268 -16.27 15.71 -0.70
C GLY A 268 -15.19 14.71 -1.15
N VAL A 269 -15.44 14.05 -2.27
CA VAL A 269 -14.49 13.07 -2.86
C VAL A 269 -14.40 13.25 -4.37
N GLY A 270 -13.24 12.89 -4.94
CA GLY A 270 -13.07 12.74 -6.38
C GLY A 270 -13.73 11.48 -6.93
N ASP A 271 -13.42 11.14 -8.17
CA ASP A 271 -13.98 9.97 -8.86
C ASP A 271 -13.53 8.64 -8.21
N HIS A 272 -14.31 7.59 -8.47
CA HIS A 272 -14.01 6.22 -8.02
C HIS A 272 -13.96 6.04 -6.48
N GLY A 273 -14.66 6.88 -5.72
CA GLY A 273 -14.78 6.72 -4.27
C GLY A 273 -15.43 5.38 -3.90
N CYS A 274 -14.92 4.74 -2.83
CA CYS A 274 -15.45 3.50 -2.24
C CYS A 274 -15.52 2.28 -3.18
N GLU A 275 -14.78 2.28 -4.28
CA GLU A 275 -14.70 1.08 -5.13
C GLU A 275 -14.19 -0.13 -4.34
N TYR A 276 -14.78 -1.30 -4.59
CA TYR A 276 -14.44 -2.56 -3.90
C TYR A 276 -14.61 -2.50 -2.37
N MET A 277 -15.38 -1.56 -1.85
CA MET A 277 -15.68 -1.50 -0.41
C MET A 277 -16.52 -2.73 -0.01
N THR A 278 -16.13 -3.39 1.07
CA THR A 278 -16.76 -4.63 1.56
C THR A 278 -17.27 -4.50 2.99
N GLY A 279 -17.04 -3.37 3.65
CA GLY A 279 -17.51 -3.08 5.01
C GLY A 279 -17.05 -1.70 5.47
N GLY A 280 -17.36 -1.35 6.70
CA GLY A 280 -17.15 -0.01 7.25
C GLY A 280 -18.25 0.98 6.89
N THR A 281 -18.02 2.24 7.20
CA THR A 281 -18.98 3.33 6.96
C THR A 281 -18.24 4.53 6.37
N VAL A 282 -18.75 5.06 5.27
CA VAL A 282 -18.23 6.30 4.68
C VAL A 282 -19.37 7.29 4.56
N VAL A 283 -19.16 8.49 5.08
CA VAL A 283 -20.10 9.62 5.01
C VAL A 283 -19.43 10.73 4.21
N VAL A 284 -20.06 11.12 3.12
CA VAL A 284 -19.70 12.28 2.31
C VAL A 284 -20.75 13.34 2.55
N LEU A 285 -20.36 14.52 2.97
CA LEU A 285 -21.29 15.55 3.45
C LEU A 285 -21.92 16.35 2.31
N GLY A 286 -21.26 16.44 1.14
CA GLY A 286 -21.79 17.06 -0.08
C GLY A 286 -21.00 18.23 -0.58
#